data_8273cd6db39db14540ca43acdc3c4e3f
#
_entry.id   8273cd6db39db14540ca43acdc3c4e3f
#
_cell.length_a   1.000
_cell.length_b   1.000
_cell.length_c   1.000
_cell.angle_alpha   90.00
_cell.angle_beta   90.00
_cell.angle_gamma   90.00
#
_symmetry.space_group_name_H-M   'P 1'
#
loop_
_entity.id
_entity.type
_entity.pdbx_description
1 polymer ?
#
loop_
_entity_poly.entity_id
_entity_poly.type
_entity_poly.pdbx_seq_one_letter_code
_entity_poly.pdbx_strand_id
1 'polypeptide(L)'
;IEVILKYKSFTPFYATMLWYLYYVPMTLIPLLYQLCGLRLTGVEQHRTGRRYRTALWIAAILLIGFVLTNDVHQQVFHFDHSSETWSNDYTYGWGYFTVLIWTAFNFVAFFILVGRSSSFRIQRFSGTAALVLLGGAFFAISYALRVPWAWKLNFSLVYCVLCVVTLEICLDCGVIPSYHDIAGIFDTLPLDLKVLTRDLQEVYATPASKPVPPGVREELRAQEHGHVHAFTVASDPDVMYRFFYILGGSD
;
A
#
# COMPACT_ATOMS: atom_id res chain seq x y z
N ILE A 1 10.43 -10.38 14.38
CA ILE A 1 10.16 -11.70 14.98
C ILE A 1 10.98 -12.77 14.26
N GLU A 2 10.93 -12.89 12.92
CA GLU A 2 11.66 -13.90 12.13
C GLU A 2 13.17 -13.86 12.34
N VAL A 3 13.78 -12.67 12.39
CA VAL A 3 15.21 -12.50 12.66
C VAL A 3 15.58 -13.02 14.05
N ILE A 4 14.74 -12.72 15.06
CA ILE A 4 14.97 -13.22 16.44
C ILE A 4 14.85 -14.74 16.49
N LEU A 5 13.87 -15.32 15.79
CA LEU A 5 13.69 -16.76 15.72
C LEU A 5 14.85 -17.44 15.00
N LYS A 6 15.38 -16.84 13.93
CA LYS A 6 16.56 -17.35 13.23
C LYS A 6 17.77 -17.50 14.16
N TYR A 7 18.05 -16.50 15.00
CA TYR A 7 19.17 -16.54 15.92
C TYR A 7 18.93 -17.43 17.17
N LYS A 8 17.67 -17.77 17.47
CA LYS A 8 17.31 -18.70 18.56
C LYS A 8 17.03 -20.11 18.09
N SER A 9 16.96 -20.35 16.77
CA SER A 9 16.73 -21.71 16.25
C SER A 9 17.96 -22.58 16.45
N PHE A 10 17.75 -23.73 17.09
CA PHE A 10 18.82 -24.67 17.45
C PHE A 10 19.28 -25.53 16.26
N THR A 11 18.57 -25.50 15.13
CA THR A 11 18.92 -26.30 13.95
C THR A 11 19.09 -25.41 12.72
N PRO A 12 20.14 -25.62 11.92
CA PRO A 12 20.41 -24.86 10.71
C PRO A 12 19.22 -24.87 9.71
N PHE A 13 18.52 -25.98 9.62
CA PHE A 13 17.35 -26.14 8.75
C PHE A 13 16.24 -25.12 9.03
N TYR A 14 15.84 -24.95 10.30
CA TYR A 14 14.81 -23.96 10.66
C TYR A 14 15.29 -22.53 10.42
N ALA A 15 16.56 -22.24 10.65
CA ALA A 15 17.13 -20.93 10.37
C ALA A 15 17.05 -20.58 8.89
N THR A 16 17.32 -21.51 8.01
CA THR A 16 17.26 -21.35 6.55
C THR A 16 15.81 -21.20 6.07
N MET A 17 14.89 -22.04 6.60
CA MET A 17 13.45 -21.91 6.28
C MET A 17 12.88 -20.53 6.65
N LEU A 18 13.18 -20.05 7.86
CA LEU A 18 12.76 -18.72 8.31
C LEU A 18 13.35 -17.61 7.43
N TRP A 19 14.56 -17.82 6.93
CA TRP A 19 15.18 -16.89 6.02
C TRP A 19 14.50 -16.85 4.64
N TYR A 20 14.13 -18.01 4.07
CA TYR A 20 13.35 -18.04 2.83
C TYR A 20 11.98 -17.39 3.01
N LEU A 21 11.31 -17.62 4.16
CA LEU A 21 10.02 -17.02 4.45
C LEU A 21 10.07 -15.47 4.45
N TYR A 22 11.23 -14.88 4.81
CA TYR A 22 11.44 -13.44 4.73
C TYR A 22 11.26 -12.89 3.30
N TYR A 23 11.57 -13.68 2.26
CA TYR A 23 11.43 -13.26 0.87
C TYR A 23 9.98 -13.20 0.40
N VAL A 24 9.05 -13.81 1.12
CA VAL A 24 7.61 -13.71 0.82
C VAL A 24 7.13 -12.26 0.95
N PRO A 25 7.24 -11.58 2.12
CA PRO A 25 6.88 -10.17 2.21
C PRO A 25 7.75 -9.28 1.32
N MET A 26 9.03 -9.58 1.14
CA MET A 26 9.93 -8.83 0.26
C MET A 26 9.46 -8.84 -1.21
N THR A 27 8.81 -9.91 -1.65
CA THR A 27 8.25 -10.03 -3.00
C THR A 27 6.85 -9.42 -3.11
N LEU A 28 6.02 -9.58 -2.05
CA LEU A 28 4.62 -9.15 -2.07
C LEU A 28 4.44 -7.66 -1.82
N ILE A 29 5.21 -7.04 -0.93
CA ILE A 29 5.05 -5.62 -0.59
C ILE A 29 5.19 -4.72 -1.83
N PRO A 30 6.25 -4.83 -2.65
CA PRO A 30 6.37 -4.02 -3.86
C PRO A 30 5.24 -4.27 -4.87
N LEU A 31 4.79 -5.54 -4.98
CA LEU A 31 3.64 -5.88 -5.80
C LEU A 31 2.38 -5.16 -5.32
N LEU A 32 2.11 -5.15 -4.02
CA LEU A 32 0.95 -4.44 -3.45
C LEU A 32 1.00 -2.94 -3.73
N TYR A 33 2.19 -2.31 -3.65
CA TYR A 33 2.36 -0.91 -4.06
C TYR A 33 1.97 -0.71 -5.51
N GLN A 34 2.47 -1.55 -6.42
CA GLN A 34 2.14 -1.45 -7.85
C GLN A 34 0.64 -1.66 -8.10
N LEU A 35 0.00 -2.61 -7.40
CA LEU A 35 -1.44 -2.84 -7.50
C LEU A 35 -2.25 -1.64 -6.97
N CYS A 36 -1.81 -0.99 -5.89
CA CYS A 36 -2.39 0.27 -5.44
C CYS A 36 -2.28 1.36 -6.52
N GLY A 37 -1.12 1.51 -7.15
CA GLY A 37 -0.92 2.42 -8.28
C GLY A 37 -1.85 2.15 -9.45
N LEU A 38 -2.06 0.88 -9.82
CA LEU A 38 -3.01 0.48 -10.88
C LEU A 38 -4.46 0.85 -10.54
N ARG A 39 -4.87 0.72 -9.27
CA ARG A 39 -6.21 1.10 -8.82
C ARG A 39 -6.40 2.61 -8.84
N LEU A 40 -5.42 3.36 -8.34
CA LEU A 40 -5.47 4.83 -8.31
C LEU A 40 -5.57 5.44 -9.72
N THR A 41 -4.95 4.81 -10.72
CA THR A 41 -5.02 5.26 -12.12
C THR A 41 -6.26 4.78 -12.87
N GLY A 42 -7.08 3.92 -12.28
CA GLY A 42 -8.25 3.33 -12.95
C GLY A 42 -7.90 2.35 -14.09
N VAL A 43 -6.63 2.09 -14.36
CA VAL A 43 -6.17 1.17 -15.43
C VAL A 43 -6.71 -0.24 -15.22
N GLU A 44 -6.95 -0.62 -13.97
CA GLU A 44 -7.49 -1.93 -13.62
C GLU A 44 -8.91 -2.19 -14.16
N GLN A 45 -9.69 -1.14 -14.48
CA GLN A 45 -11.04 -1.28 -15.02
C GLN A 45 -11.04 -1.83 -16.44
N HIS A 46 -9.95 -1.64 -17.20
CA HIS A 46 -9.81 -2.15 -18.55
C HIS A 46 -9.42 -3.63 -18.58
N ARG A 47 -9.83 -4.36 -19.61
CA ARG A 47 -9.48 -5.78 -19.80
C ARG A 47 -7.98 -6.04 -19.79
N THR A 48 -7.21 -5.14 -20.37
CA THR A 48 -5.73 -5.20 -20.39
C THR A 48 -5.14 -5.05 -18.98
N GLY A 49 -5.64 -4.10 -18.19
CA GLY A 49 -5.18 -3.90 -16.80
C GLY A 49 -5.47 -5.11 -15.93
N ARG A 50 -6.62 -5.74 -16.11
CA ARG A 50 -6.99 -6.97 -15.39
C ARG A 50 -6.07 -8.15 -15.74
N ARG A 51 -5.72 -8.32 -17.02
CA ARG A 51 -4.75 -9.34 -17.45
C ARG A 51 -3.36 -9.07 -16.89
N TYR A 52 -2.93 -7.81 -16.91
CA TYR A 52 -1.64 -7.40 -16.33
C TYR A 52 -1.57 -7.70 -14.83
N ARG A 53 -2.60 -7.36 -14.06
CA ARG A 53 -2.69 -7.71 -12.64
C ARG A 53 -2.56 -9.22 -12.41
N THR A 54 -3.27 -10.03 -13.19
CA THR A 54 -3.19 -11.49 -13.07
C THR A 54 -1.79 -12.00 -13.39
N ALA A 55 -1.13 -11.46 -14.42
CA ALA A 55 0.24 -11.81 -14.75
C ALA A 55 1.23 -11.47 -13.63
N LEU A 56 1.06 -10.31 -12.97
CA LEU A 56 1.88 -9.91 -11.82
C LEU A 56 1.72 -10.89 -10.64
N TRP A 57 0.49 -11.30 -10.33
CA TRP A 57 0.25 -12.29 -9.28
C TRP A 57 0.88 -13.65 -9.60
N ILE A 58 0.74 -14.12 -10.83
CA ILE A 58 1.38 -15.37 -11.27
C ILE A 58 2.90 -15.28 -11.16
N ALA A 59 3.50 -14.18 -11.63
CA ALA A 59 4.94 -13.95 -11.53
C ALA A 59 5.42 -13.92 -10.07
N ALA A 60 4.69 -13.26 -9.17
CA ALA A 60 5.02 -13.22 -7.74
C ALA A 60 4.96 -14.61 -7.10
N ILE A 61 3.91 -15.39 -7.38
CA ILE A 61 3.75 -16.75 -6.84
C ILE A 61 4.89 -17.66 -7.34
N LEU A 62 5.23 -17.57 -8.63
CA LEU A 62 6.34 -18.34 -9.20
C LEU A 62 7.68 -17.94 -8.57
N LEU A 63 7.92 -16.64 -8.36
CA LEU A 63 9.15 -16.16 -7.75
C LEU A 63 9.26 -16.57 -6.28
N ILE A 64 8.17 -16.50 -5.51
CA ILE A 64 8.11 -16.99 -4.13
C ILE A 64 8.37 -18.51 -4.11
N GLY A 65 7.70 -19.28 -4.96
CA GLY A 65 7.93 -20.72 -5.07
C GLY A 65 9.39 -21.03 -5.40
N PHE A 66 9.99 -20.28 -6.32
CA PHE A 66 11.40 -20.42 -6.68
C PHE A 66 12.34 -20.17 -5.49
N VAL A 67 12.07 -19.15 -4.66
CA VAL A 67 12.87 -18.89 -3.45
C VAL A 67 12.67 -19.98 -2.39
N LEU A 68 11.41 -20.39 -2.14
CA LEU A 68 11.10 -21.39 -1.12
C LEU A 68 11.65 -22.80 -1.47
N THR A 69 11.85 -23.08 -2.76
CA THR A 69 12.43 -24.36 -3.22
C THR A 69 13.94 -24.31 -3.41
N ASN A 70 14.62 -23.28 -2.90
CA ASN A 70 16.05 -23.08 -3.10
C ASN A 70 16.90 -24.26 -2.61
N ASP A 71 16.48 -25.00 -1.60
CA ASP A 71 17.20 -26.19 -1.12
C ASP A 71 17.38 -27.27 -2.20
N VAL A 72 16.49 -27.31 -3.21
CA VAL A 72 16.54 -28.29 -4.30
C VAL A 72 17.52 -27.87 -5.39
N HIS A 73 17.55 -26.57 -5.73
CA HIS A 73 18.29 -26.09 -6.91
C HIS A 73 19.45 -25.14 -6.57
N GLN A 74 19.49 -24.56 -5.36
CA GLN A 74 20.52 -23.63 -4.87
C GLN A 74 20.86 -22.47 -5.82
N GLN A 75 19.88 -21.98 -6.60
CA GLN A 75 20.11 -20.90 -7.58
C GLN A 75 19.89 -19.50 -7.01
N VAL A 76 19.19 -19.39 -5.87
CA VAL A 76 19.00 -18.12 -5.17
C VAL A 76 20.13 -17.89 -4.18
N PHE A 77 20.46 -18.91 -3.39
CA PHE A 77 21.53 -18.93 -2.41
C PHE A 77 22.29 -20.25 -2.53
N HIS A 78 23.60 -20.17 -2.59
CA HIS A 78 24.47 -21.32 -2.49
C HIS A 78 25.00 -21.42 -1.06
N PHE A 79 24.66 -22.49 -0.36
CA PHE A 79 25.13 -22.79 0.98
C PHE A 79 26.30 -23.78 0.92
N ASP A 80 27.35 -23.49 1.67
CA ASP A 80 28.44 -24.44 1.86
C ASP A 80 28.13 -25.34 3.07
N HIS A 81 27.60 -26.53 2.79
CA HIS A 81 27.25 -27.52 3.81
C HIS A 81 28.45 -28.17 4.51
N SER A 82 29.68 -27.82 4.11
CA SER A 82 30.90 -28.37 4.72
C SER A 82 31.26 -27.72 6.05
N SER A 83 30.71 -26.52 6.34
CA SER A 83 30.95 -25.81 7.59
C SER A 83 29.83 -26.07 8.63
N GLU A 84 30.18 -26.08 9.93
CA GLU A 84 29.19 -26.18 11.01
C GLU A 84 28.22 -24.98 11.04
N THR A 85 28.63 -23.85 10.46
CA THR A 85 27.85 -22.61 10.37
C THR A 85 27.29 -22.37 8.97
N TRP A 86 27.05 -23.42 8.20
CA TRP A 86 26.63 -23.35 6.79
C TRP A 86 25.40 -22.45 6.55
N SER A 87 24.49 -22.32 7.50
CA SER A 87 23.32 -21.43 7.38
C SER A 87 23.67 -19.94 7.33
N ASN A 88 24.90 -19.57 7.72
CA ASN A 88 25.43 -18.19 7.65
C ASN A 88 26.44 -18.01 6.52
N ASP A 89 27.03 -19.11 6.02
CA ASP A 89 27.99 -19.10 4.94
C ASP A 89 27.28 -19.38 3.61
N TYR A 90 26.94 -18.30 2.91
CA TYR A 90 26.22 -18.39 1.64
C TYR A 90 26.75 -17.38 0.64
N THR A 91 26.58 -17.70 -0.63
CA THR A 91 26.82 -16.78 -1.75
C THR A 91 25.52 -16.54 -2.52
N TYR A 92 25.41 -15.34 -3.12
CA TYR A 92 24.23 -14.99 -3.92
C TYR A 92 24.28 -15.64 -5.29
N GLY A 93 23.23 -16.39 -5.63
CA GLY A 93 22.99 -16.88 -6.97
C GLY A 93 22.24 -15.85 -7.83
N TRP A 94 22.05 -16.17 -9.10
CA TRP A 94 21.32 -15.28 -10.03
C TRP A 94 19.86 -15.05 -9.62
N GLY A 95 19.24 -16.00 -8.95
CA GLY A 95 17.86 -15.88 -8.45
C GLY A 95 17.67 -14.76 -7.42
N TYR A 96 18.69 -14.48 -6.60
CA TYR A 96 18.68 -13.33 -5.69
C TYR A 96 18.56 -12.00 -6.46
N PHE A 97 19.33 -11.84 -7.51
CA PHE A 97 19.25 -10.64 -8.36
C PHE A 97 17.90 -10.53 -9.06
N THR A 98 17.25 -11.66 -9.41
CA THR A 98 15.89 -11.65 -9.97
C THR A 98 14.88 -11.08 -8.97
N VAL A 99 14.98 -11.41 -7.68
CA VAL A 99 14.15 -10.82 -6.63
C VAL A 99 14.41 -9.32 -6.48
N LEU A 100 15.67 -8.88 -6.53
CA LEU A 100 16.00 -7.45 -6.49
C LEU A 100 15.43 -6.69 -7.69
N ILE A 101 15.55 -7.24 -8.89
CA ILE A 101 15.01 -6.67 -10.13
C ILE A 101 13.46 -6.60 -10.03
N TRP A 102 12.83 -7.65 -9.54
CA TRP A 102 11.38 -7.66 -9.29
C TRP A 102 10.95 -6.53 -8.36
N THR A 103 11.65 -6.37 -7.24
CA THR A 103 11.39 -5.31 -6.26
C THR A 103 11.54 -3.93 -6.88
N ALA A 104 12.65 -3.68 -7.57
CA ALA A 104 12.91 -2.42 -8.25
C ALA A 104 11.86 -2.13 -9.34
N PHE A 105 11.52 -3.11 -10.16
CA PHE A 105 10.51 -3.00 -11.21
C PHE A 105 9.15 -2.57 -10.64
N ASN A 106 8.67 -3.21 -9.57
CA ASN A 106 7.38 -2.90 -8.97
C ASN A 106 7.36 -1.49 -8.35
N PHE A 107 8.41 -1.06 -7.66
CA PHE A 107 8.50 0.30 -7.13
C PHE A 107 8.57 1.37 -8.24
N VAL A 108 9.39 1.16 -9.26
CA VAL A 108 9.49 2.07 -10.40
C VAL A 108 8.13 2.18 -11.10
N ALA A 109 7.47 1.05 -11.38
CA ALA A 109 6.15 1.04 -11.99
C ALA A 109 5.10 1.75 -11.12
N PHE A 110 5.14 1.55 -9.80
CA PHE A 110 4.28 2.27 -8.85
C PHE A 110 4.47 3.79 -8.96
N PHE A 111 5.71 4.28 -8.87
CA PHE A 111 5.99 5.71 -8.95
C PHE A 111 5.61 6.32 -10.30
N ILE A 112 5.79 5.58 -11.40
CA ILE A 112 5.34 6.03 -12.74
C ILE A 112 3.80 6.13 -12.78
N LEU A 113 3.09 5.12 -12.28
CA LEU A 113 1.63 5.11 -12.24
C LEU A 113 1.09 6.27 -11.41
N VAL A 114 1.60 6.43 -10.22
CA VAL A 114 1.20 7.52 -9.32
C VAL A 114 1.54 8.88 -9.91
N GLY A 115 2.73 9.06 -10.46
CA GLY A 115 3.14 10.31 -11.09
C GLY A 115 2.26 10.70 -12.27
N ARG A 116 1.70 9.72 -13.00
CA ARG A 116 0.74 9.97 -14.08
C ARG A 116 -0.66 10.32 -13.59
N SER A 117 -1.05 9.83 -12.42
CA SER A 117 -2.39 10.04 -11.86
C SER A 117 -2.53 11.36 -11.11
N SER A 118 -1.46 11.88 -10.52
CA SER A 118 -1.50 13.06 -9.67
C SER A 118 -1.24 14.34 -10.47
N SER A 119 -2.30 15.15 -10.69
CA SER A 119 -2.18 16.45 -11.36
C SER A 119 -1.59 17.56 -10.47
N PHE A 120 -1.55 17.41 -9.16
CA PHE A 120 -1.45 18.54 -8.26
C PHE A 120 -0.08 18.84 -7.61
N ARG A 121 0.88 17.92 -7.55
CA ARG A 121 2.21 18.18 -6.96
C ARG A 121 3.32 17.34 -7.58
N ILE A 122 3.29 17.15 -8.89
CA ILE A 122 4.21 16.27 -9.63
C ILE A 122 5.68 16.56 -9.34
N GLN A 123 6.10 17.83 -9.23
CA GLN A 123 7.50 18.17 -9.01
C GLN A 123 8.02 17.73 -7.63
N ARG A 124 7.21 17.92 -6.58
CA ARG A 124 7.58 17.49 -5.22
C ARG A 124 7.61 15.98 -5.12
N PHE A 125 6.60 15.31 -5.67
CA PHE A 125 6.51 13.86 -5.72
C PHE A 125 7.66 13.23 -6.50
N SER A 126 7.99 13.73 -7.70
CA SER A 126 9.05 13.16 -8.54
C SER A 126 10.43 13.27 -7.92
N GLY A 127 10.75 14.38 -7.26
CA GLY A 127 12.03 14.57 -6.58
C GLY A 127 12.21 13.58 -5.42
N THR A 128 11.20 13.46 -4.58
CA THR A 128 11.25 12.56 -3.42
C THR A 128 11.21 11.08 -3.85
N ALA A 129 10.41 10.74 -4.87
CA ALA A 129 10.38 9.41 -5.45
C ALA A 129 11.75 9.01 -6.04
N ALA A 130 12.40 9.92 -6.76
CA ALA A 130 13.75 9.71 -7.29
C ALA A 130 14.76 9.47 -6.17
N LEU A 131 14.69 10.24 -5.08
CA LEU A 131 15.57 10.08 -3.92
C LEU A 131 15.41 8.69 -3.28
N VAL A 132 14.18 8.21 -3.09
CA VAL A 132 13.90 6.88 -2.53
C VAL A 132 14.39 5.78 -3.45
N LEU A 133 14.13 5.88 -4.77
CA LEU A 133 14.57 4.89 -5.74
C LEU A 133 16.09 4.83 -5.86
N LEU A 134 16.75 5.99 -5.97
CA LEU A 134 18.20 6.05 -6.08
C LEU A 134 18.89 5.63 -4.78
N GLY A 135 18.39 6.08 -3.63
CA GLY A 135 18.90 5.69 -2.31
C GLY A 135 18.71 4.20 -2.05
N GLY A 136 17.54 3.65 -2.37
CA GLY A 136 17.25 2.22 -2.26
C GLY A 136 18.11 1.38 -3.18
N ALA A 137 18.29 1.79 -4.44
CA ALA A 137 19.17 1.11 -5.40
C ALA A 137 20.63 1.16 -4.95
N PHE A 138 21.10 2.31 -4.51
CA PHE A 138 22.47 2.47 -3.98
C PHE A 138 22.73 1.56 -2.78
N PHE A 139 21.77 1.51 -1.84
CA PHE A 139 21.88 0.61 -0.68
C PHE A 139 21.86 -0.86 -1.11
N ALA A 140 20.92 -1.26 -1.99
CA ALA A 140 20.81 -2.65 -2.45
C ALA A 140 22.07 -3.13 -3.18
N ILE A 141 22.66 -2.28 -4.03
CA ILE A 141 23.93 -2.57 -4.73
C ILE A 141 25.07 -2.68 -3.72
N SER A 142 25.19 -1.71 -2.80
CA SER A 142 26.23 -1.72 -1.77
C SER A 142 26.15 -2.95 -0.87
N TYR A 143 24.93 -3.38 -0.54
CA TYR A 143 24.69 -4.58 0.24
C TYR A 143 25.06 -5.85 -0.54
N ALA A 144 24.67 -5.96 -1.81
CA ALA A 144 25.01 -7.09 -2.68
C ALA A 144 26.53 -7.21 -2.91
N LEU A 145 27.23 -6.08 -3.00
CA LEU A 145 28.69 -6.01 -3.12
C LEU A 145 29.40 -6.21 -1.76
N ARG A 146 28.67 -6.47 -0.68
CA ARG A 146 29.21 -6.65 0.68
C ARG A 146 30.07 -5.49 1.16
N VAL A 147 29.72 -4.25 0.78
CA VAL A 147 30.44 -3.07 1.27
C VAL A 147 30.32 -2.99 2.79
N PRO A 148 31.41 -2.79 3.57
CA PRO A 148 31.44 -2.98 5.02
C PRO A 148 30.39 -2.18 5.81
N TRP A 149 30.04 -0.95 5.39
CA TRP A 149 29.03 -0.14 6.06
C TRP A 149 27.62 -0.65 5.80
N ALA A 150 27.31 -1.05 4.56
CA ALA A 150 26.00 -1.56 4.18
C ALA A 150 25.73 -2.95 4.77
N TRP A 151 26.76 -3.82 4.78
CA TRP A 151 26.69 -5.17 5.32
C TRP A 151 26.42 -5.21 6.83
N LYS A 152 26.88 -4.18 7.59
CA LYS A 152 26.59 -4.04 9.01
C LYS A 152 25.15 -3.64 9.30
N LEU A 153 24.46 -3.04 8.34
CA LEU A 153 23.06 -2.67 8.48
C LEU A 153 22.14 -3.87 8.20
N ASN A 154 21.07 -3.95 8.96
CA ASN A 154 20.08 -4.98 8.70
C ASN A 154 19.26 -4.60 7.45
N PHE A 155 19.38 -5.42 6.39
CA PHE A 155 18.69 -5.18 5.12
C PHE A 155 17.18 -5.05 5.30
N SER A 156 16.59 -5.90 6.17
CA SER A 156 15.15 -5.87 6.48
C SER A 156 14.71 -4.53 7.06
N LEU A 157 15.51 -3.97 7.98
CA LEU A 157 15.20 -2.69 8.61
C LEU A 157 15.19 -1.56 7.58
N VAL A 158 16.23 -1.49 6.75
CA VAL A 158 16.32 -0.46 5.71
C VAL A 158 15.19 -0.59 4.70
N TYR A 159 14.86 -1.82 4.31
CA TYR A 159 13.74 -2.07 3.43
C TYR A 159 12.39 -1.62 4.03
N CYS A 160 12.12 -1.94 5.29
CA CYS A 160 10.91 -1.47 5.99
C CYS A 160 10.85 0.06 6.08
N VAL A 161 11.98 0.72 6.39
CA VAL A 161 12.05 2.19 6.44
C VAL A 161 11.74 2.79 5.06
N LEU A 162 12.29 2.23 3.97
CA LEU A 162 11.98 2.68 2.61
C LEU A 162 10.50 2.51 2.28
N CYS A 163 9.87 1.42 2.70
CA CYS A 163 8.43 1.22 2.53
C CYS A 163 7.63 2.29 3.29
N VAL A 164 7.92 2.53 4.56
CA VAL A 164 7.23 3.55 5.35
C VAL A 164 7.40 4.94 4.75
N VAL A 165 8.63 5.33 4.39
CA VAL A 165 8.91 6.61 3.73
C VAL A 165 8.13 6.75 2.42
N THR A 166 8.00 5.66 1.64
CA THR A 166 7.20 5.67 0.41
C THR A 166 5.72 5.93 0.71
N LEU A 167 5.16 5.35 1.77
CA LEU A 167 3.77 5.61 2.19
C LEU A 167 3.59 7.07 2.63
N GLU A 168 4.49 7.59 3.47
CA GLU A 168 4.46 8.99 3.91
C GLU A 168 4.49 9.96 2.72
N ILE A 169 5.36 9.72 1.74
CA ILE A 169 5.40 10.51 0.51
C ILE A 169 4.05 10.49 -0.21
N CYS A 170 3.39 9.34 -0.27
CA CYS A 170 2.08 9.22 -0.92
C CYS A 170 0.98 9.98 -0.16
N LEU A 171 1.03 10.00 1.17
CA LEU A 171 0.13 10.79 2.02
C LEU A 171 0.39 12.29 1.86
N ASP A 172 1.64 12.74 2.00
CA ASP A 172 2.03 14.14 1.90
C ASP A 172 1.76 14.76 0.52
N CYS A 173 1.87 13.95 -0.53
CA CYS A 173 1.57 14.38 -1.90
C CYS A 173 0.08 14.29 -2.25
N GLY A 174 -0.78 13.84 -1.33
CA GLY A 174 -2.22 13.69 -1.56
C GLY A 174 -2.57 12.61 -2.57
N VAL A 175 -1.66 11.64 -2.80
CA VAL A 175 -1.91 10.47 -3.66
C VAL A 175 -2.92 9.53 -3.00
N ILE A 176 -2.77 9.37 -1.70
CA ILE A 176 -3.74 8.70 -0.83
C ILE A 176 -4.49 9.81 -0.10
N PRO A 177 -5.79 10.00 -0.38
CA PRO A 177 -6.55 11.04 0.30
C PRO A 177 -6.59 10.77 1.80
N SER A 178 -6.03 11.66 2.58
CA SER A 178 -6.18 11.63 4.03
C SER A 178 -7.53 12.22 4.43
N TYR A 179 -8.05 11.85 5.59
CA TYR A 179 -9.31 12.40 6.11
C TYR A 179 -9.28 13.94 6.20
N HIS A 180 -8.12 14.51 6.53
CA HIS A 180 -7.92 15.96 6.59
C HIS A 180 -8.03 16.63 5.22
N ASP A 181 -7.55 15.99 4.16
CA ASP A 181 -7.64 16.54 2.78
C ASP A 181 -9.10 16.53 2.30
N ILE A 182 -9.86 15.49 2.64
CA ILE A 182 -11.28 15.38 2.30
C ILE A 182 -12.08 16.48 3.03
N ALA A 183 -11.87 16.68 4.33
CA ALA A 183 -12.51 17.74 5.09
C ALA A 183 -12.19 19.13 4.51
N GLY A 184 -10.92 19.40 4.19
CA GLY A 184 -10.50 20.66 3.58
C GLY A 184 -11.12 20.93 2.21
N ILE A 185 -11.36 19.89 1.40
CA ILE A 185 -12.07 20.04 0.12
C ILE A 185 -13.53 20.41 0.36
N PHE A 186 -14.20 19.75 1.29
CA PHE A 186 -15.59 20.07 1.61
C PHE A 186 -15.75 21.46 2.23
N ASP A 187 -14.79 21.93 3.04
CA ASP A 187 -14.80 23.27 3.63
C ASP A 187 -14.68 24.39 2.59
N THR A 188 -14.05 24.13 1.45
CA THR A 188 -13.90 25.11 0.35
C THR A 188 -15.07 25.09 -0.63
N LEU A 189 -15.92 24.07 -0.61
CA LEU A 189 -17.08 24.00 -1.49
C LEU A 189 -18.22 24.86 -0.93
N PRO A 190 -18.89 25.68 -1.77
CA PRO A 190 -20.05 26.44 -1.36
C PRO A 190 -21.31 25.54 -1.29
N LEU A 191 -21.17 24.36 -0.72
CA LEU A 191 -22.23 23.39 -0.57
C LEU A 191 -22.68 23.35 0.88
N ASP A 192 -23.99 23.31 1.10
CA ASP A 192 -24.58 23.00 2.38
C ASP A 192 -24.61 21.47 2.55
N LEU A 193 -23.53 20.90 3.11
CA LEU A 193 -23.37 19.46 3.28
C LEU A 193 -23.16 19.12 4.75
N LYS A 194 -23.89 18.11 5.23
CA LYS A 194 -23.75 17.57 6.56
C LYS A 194 -23.62 16.05 6.53
N VAL A 195 -22.77 15.54 7.40
CA VAL A 195 -22.68 14.10 7.68
C VAL A 195 -23.26 13.87 9.06
N LEU A 196 -24.31 13.07 9.11
CA LEU A 196 -25.00 12.72 10.35
C LEU A 196 -24.74 11.25 10.69
N THR A 197 -24.64 10.96 11.99
CA THR A 197 -24.71 9.57 12.46
C THR A 197 -26.12 9.01 12.28
N ARG A 198 -26.29 7.70 12.49
CA ARG A 198 -27.60 7.05 12.53
C ARG A 198 -28.53 7.67 13.57
N ASP A 199 -27.99 8.16 14.69
CA ASP A 199 -28.73 8.85 15.75
C ASP A 199 -28.98 10.34 15.43
N LEU A 200 -28.75 10.77 14.18
CA LEU A 200 -28.87 12.14 13.70
C LEU A 200 -27.97 13.15 14.44
N GLN A 201 -26.88 12.69 15.03
CA GLN A 201 -25.83 13.55 15.55
C GLN A 201 -24.94 14.03 14.41
N GLU A 202 -24.61 15.29 14.42
CA GLU A 202 -23.77 15.92 13.41
C GLU A 202 -22.29 15.54 13.65
N VAL A 203 -21.71 14.78 12.70
CA VAL A 203 -20.29 14.39 12.73
C VAL A 203 -19.44 15.42 12.01
N TYR A 204 -19.98 15.96 10.91
CA TYR A 204 -19.31 16.94 10.08
C TYR A 204 -20.34 17.85 9.44
N ALA A 205 -20.02 19.14 9.33
CA ALA A 205 -20.82 20.14 8.63
C ALA A 205 -19.90 21.13 7.91
N THR A 206 -20.22 21.50 6.68
CA THR A 206 -19.52 22.56 5.98
C THR A 206 -19.79 23.92 6.63
N PRO A 207 -18.87 24.92 6.52
CA PRO A 207 -19.08 26.25 7.12
C PRO A 207 -20.33 26.98 6.62
N ALA A 208 -20.78 26.66 5.39
CA ALA A 208 -22.00 27.20 4.80
C ALA A 208 -23.27 26.47 5.24
N SER A 209 -23.17 25.42 6.03
CA SER A 209 -24.30 24.55 6.34
C SER A 209 -25.27 25.18 7.33
N LYS A 210 -26.57 25.10 7.02
CA LYS A 210 -27.65 25.56 7.88
C LYS A 210 -28.11 24.46 8.84
N PRO A 211 -28.64 24.78 10.02
CA PRO A 211 -29.20 23.76 10.93
C PRO A 211 -30.32 22.99 10.23
N VAL A 212 -30.35 21.66 10.39
CA VAL A 212 -31.41 20.81 9.83
C VAL A 212 -32.73 21.12 10.51
N PRO A 213 -33.77 21.49 9.77
CA PRO A 213 -35.08 21.83 10.33
C PRO A 213 -35.69 20.65 11.13
N PRO A 214 -36.45 20.90 12.21
CA PRO A 214 -37.04 19.84 13.03
C PRO A 214 -37.90 18.86 12.23
N GLY A 215 -38.74 19.37 11.30
CA GLY A 215 -39.58 18.54 10.44
C GLY A 215 -38.81 17.56 9.56
N VAL A 216 -37.64 17.99 9.03
CA VAL A 216 -36.77 17.12 8.26
C VAL A 216 -36.13 16.03 9.12
N ARG A 217 -35.82 16.32 10.38
CA ARG A 217 -35.31 15.30 11.33
C ARG A 217 -36.36 14.24 11.68
N GLU A 218 -37.60 14.61 11.79
CA GLU A 218 -38.71 13.67 12.04
C GLU A 218 -38.92 12.75 10.83
N GLU A 219 -38.84 13.30 9.64
CA GLU A 219 -38.99 12.54 8.40
C GLU A 219 -37.82 11.58 8.19
N LEU A 220 -36.58 12.00 8.53
CA LEU A 220 -35.39 11.14 8.55
C LEU A 220 -35.57 9.94 9.48
N ARG A 221 -36.13 10.15 10.70
CA ARG A 221 -36.40 9.08 11.64
C ARG A 221 -37.50 8.13 11.15
N ALA A 222 -38.51 8.65 10.47
CA ALA A 222 -39.59 7.84 9.93
C ALA A 222 -39.12 6.92 8.79
N GLN A 223 -38.09 7.32 8.03
CA GLN A 223 -37.57 6.55 6.92
C GLN A 223 -36.45 5.53 7.30
N GLU A 224 -36.02 5.49 8.54
CA GLU A 224 -34.96 4.59 9.03
C GLU A 224 -35.23 3.09 8.77
N HIS A 225 -36.47 2.71 8.42
CA HIS A 225 -36.91 1.33 8.17
C HIS A 225 -36.98 0.96 6.67
N GLY A 226 -36.57 1.85 5.77
CA GLY A 226 -36.68 1.63 4.32
C GLY A 226 -35.32 1.35 3.64
N HIS A 227 -35.29 0.43 2.70
CA HIS A 227 -34.14 0.14 1.84
C HIS A 227 -33.87 1.24 0.78
N VAL A 228 -34.05 2.50 1.13
CA VAL A 228 -33.87 3.61 0.18
C VAL A 228 -32.44 4.13 0.28
N HIS A 229 -31.69 4.03 -0.82
CA HIS A 229 -30.30 4.51 -0.89
C HIS A 229 -30.18 6.05 -0.97
N ALA A 230 -31.22 6.74 -1.41
CA ALA A 230 -31.28 8.20 -1.45
C ALA A 230 -32.75 8.66 -1.48
N PHE A 231 -33.07 9.75 -0.76
CA PHE A 231 -34.39 10.37 -0.80
C PHE A 231 -34.26 11.88 -0.71
N THR A 232 -35.32 12.57 -1.08
CA THR A 232 -35.37 14.02 -1.11
C THR A 232 -36.51 14.51 -0.28
N VAL A 233 -36.26 15.46 0.62
CA VAL A 233 -37.27 16.10 1.45
C VAL A 233 -37.36 17.56 1.04
N ALA A 234 -38.55 18.02 0.68
CA ALA A 234 -38.86 19.41 0.42
C ALA A 234 -39.38 20.04 1.71
N SER A 235 -38.56 20.87 2.35
CA SER A 235 -38.94 21.55 3.59
C SER A 235 -39.54 22.93 3.34
N ASP A 236 -39.26 23.52 2.17
CA ASP A 236 -39.71 24.84 1.73
C ASP A 236 -39.78 24.82 0.20
N PRO A 237 -40.63 25.58 -0.49
CA PRO A 237 -40.71 25.60 -1.96
C PRO A 237 -39.38 25.88 -2.64
N ASP A 238 -38.45 26.57 -1.96
CA ASP A 238 -37.16 26.95 -2.50
C ASP A 238 -35.97 26.12 -1.97
N VAL A 239 -36.20 25.17 -1.03
CA VAL A 239 -35.09 24.38 -0.41
C VAL A 239 -35.39 22.89 -0.47
N MET A 240 -34.54 22.17 -1.16
CA MET A 240 -34.63 20.72 -1.31
C MET A 240 -33.44 20.05 -0.62
N TYR A 241 -33.71 19.20 0.34
CA TYR A 241 -32.68 18.39 0.99
C TYR A 241 -32.57 17.02 0.31
N ARG A 242 -31.36 16.63 -0.08
CA ARG A 242 -31.09 15.32 -0.65
C ARG A 242 -30.22 14.52 0.33
N PHE A 243 -30.72 13.40 0.78
CA PHE A 243 -30.03 12.50 1.70
C PHE A 243 -29.51 11.28 0.99
N PHE A 244 -28.31 10.85 1.36
CA PHE A 244 -27.68 9.63 0.89
C PHE A 244 -27.30 8.78 2.08
N TYR A 245 -27.75 7.52 2.10
CA TYR A 245 -27.27 6.56 3.08
C TYR A 245 -25.94 5.98 2.59
N ILE A 246 -24.88 6.18 3.37
CA ILE A 246 -23.62 5.47 3.19
C ILE A 246 -23.74 4.22 4.07
N LEU A 247 -23.90 3.05 3.45
CA LEU A 247 -23.81 1.78 4.15
C LEU A 247 -22.38 1.65 4.66
N GLY A 248 -22.16 2.04 5.91
CA GLY A 248 -20.98 1.62 6.66
C GLY A 248 -21.04 0.10 6.76
N GLY A 249 -19.97 -0.59 6.41
CA GLY A 249 -19.92 -2.04 6.55
C GLY A 249 -20.38 -2.43 7.96
N SER A 250 -21.27 -3.40 8.00
CA SER A 250 -21.69 -4.05 9.25
C SER A 250 -20.43 -4.56 9.97
N ASP A 251 -20.31 -4.19 11.23
CA ASP A 251 -19.41 -4.81 12.21
C ASP A 251 -19.51 -6.35 12.20
#